data_b1516bf53e8c2e742e7f14e0b32a11ff
#
_entry.id   b1516bf53e8c2e742e7f14e0b32a11ff
#
_cell.length_a   1.000
_cell.length_b   1.000
_cell.length_c   1.000
_cell.angle_alpha   90.00
_cell.angle_beta   90.00
_cell.angle_gamma   90.00
#
_symmetry.space_group_name_H-M   'P 1'
#
loop_
_entity.id
_entity.type
_entity.pdbx_description
1 polymer ?
#
loop_
_entity_poly.entity_id
_entity_poly.type
_entity_poly.pdbx_seq_one_letter_code
_entity_poly.pdbx_strand_id
1 'polypeptide(L)'
;MNFLRNNKREFIVLTIYILFVPFQLGMILLLFLSELAQTNWVESDFLNFAVGITVSALTALILFRKELRESFGYFKEHSLWKILSLPLWMAAILLVESLAQGIYGKGLNPENQAALSEMSKQIPLFFTILILGVLGPIIEEIIFRHIFLNRLSNYTGTLIAVLVSTGLFTVMHMQQPMDFVLYAPGAMLLALAYLSSQRSLIFVICLHMLNNILGLLS
;
A
#
# COMPACT_ATOMS: atom_id res chain seq x y z
N MET A 1 -0.90 24.26 -17.91
CA MET A 1 -2.13 23.52 -18.33
C MET A 1 -1.87 22.13 -18.93
N ASN A 2 -0.77 21.92 -19.65
CA ASN A 2 -0.45 20.59 -20.24
C ASN A 2 -0.10 19.49 -19.24
N PHE A 3 0.55 19.83 -18.10
CA PHE A 3 0.96 18.85 -17.09
C PHE A 3 -0.26 18.14 -16.45
N LEU A 4 -1.26 18.87 -16.01
CA LEU A 4 -2.48 18.30 -15.41
C LEU A 4 -3.25 17.43 -16.42
N ARG A 5 -3.33 17.87 -17.68
CA ARG A 5 -4.02 17.10 -18.73
C ARG A 5 -3.33 15.76 -19.02
N ASN A 6 -1.99 15.73 -18.96
CA ASN A 6 -1.21 14.52 -19.24
C ASN A 6 -1.17 13.53 -18.06
N ASN A 7 -1.46 14.00 -16.84
CA ASN A 7 -1.44 13.18 -15.62
C ASN A 7 -2.82 13.14 -14.93
N LYS A 8 -3.90 13.26 -15.70
CA LYS A 8 -5.26 13.34 -15.15
C LYS A 8 -5.65 12.12 -14.31
N ARG A 9 -5.25 10.91 -14.73
CA ARG A 9 -5.56 9.67 -14.01
C ARG A 9 -4.87 9.62 -12.65
N GLU A 10 -3.59 9.99 -12.63
CA GLU A 10 -2.77 10.09 -11.43
C GLU A 10 -3.39 11.06 -10.42
N PHE A 11 -3.80 12.24 -10.87
CA PHE A 11 -4.48 13.23 -10.02
C PHE A 11 -5.81 12.71 -9.47
N ILE A 12 -6.62 12.03 -10.28
CA ILE A 12 -7.88 11.46 -9.81
C ILE A 12 -7.62 10.45 -8.69
N VAL A 13 -6.69 9.51 -8.88
CA VAL A 13 -6.38 8.48 -7.88
C VAL A 13 -5.84 9.10 -6.60
N LEU A 14 -4.89 10.04 -6.70
CA LEU A 14 -4.34 10.74 -5.53
C LEU A 14 -5.42 11.53 -4.78
N THR A 15 -6.29 12.25 -5.50
CA THR A 15 -7.37 13.02 -4.89
C THR A 15 -8.35 12.10 -4.16
N ILE A 16 -8.78 11.00 -4.80
CA ILE A 16 -9.69 10.04 -4.16
C ILE A 16 -9.03 9.40 -2.95
N TYR A 17 -7.78 8.95 -3.06
CA TYR A 17 -7.06 8.37 -1.92
C TYR A 17 -6.98 9.35 -0.74
N ILE A 18 -6.58 10.61 -1.00
CA ILE A 18 -6.47 11.63 0.04
C ILE A 18 -7.83 11.91 0.68
N LEU A 19 -8.89 12.06 -0.11
CA LEU A 19 -10.22 12.35 0.42
C LEU A 19 -10.81 11.17 1.21
N PHE A 20 -10.64 9.95 0.73
CA PHE A 20 -11.31 8.78 1.29
C PHE A 20 -10.52 8.06 2.39
N VAL A 21 -9.16 8.12 2.37
CA VAL A 21 -8.35 7.43 3.38
C VAL A 21 -7.99 8.39 4.52
N PRO A 22 -7.11 9.41 4.39
CA PRO A 22 -6.79 10.27 5.54
C PRO A 22 -7.92 11.22 5.95
N PHE A 23 -8.74 11.74 5.00
CA PHE A 23 -9.88 12.60 5.34
C PHE A 23 -11.19 11.84 5.59
N GLN A 24 -11.19 10.52 5.47
CA GLN A 24 -12.32 9.62 5.79
C GLN A 24 -13.68 10.05 5.18
N LEU A 25 -13.67 10.57 3.95
CA LEU A 25 -14.90 11.00 3.28
C LEU A 25 -15.93 9.88 3.12
N GLY A 26 -15.49 8.61 3.19
CA GLY A 26 -16.34 7.42 3.23
C GLY A 26 -17.32 7.40 4.41
N MET A 27 -17.00 8.13 5.49
CA MET A 27 -17.88 8.26 6.65
C MET A 27 -19.24 8.88 6.28
N ILE A 28 -19.28 9.80 5.31
CA ILE A 28 -20.56 10.40 4.84
C ILE A 28 -21.45 9.32 4.22
N LEU A 29 -20.88 8.43 3.42
CA LEU A 29 -21.61 7.28 2.86
C LEU A 29 -22.11 6.34 3.95
N LEU A 30 -21.26 6.03 4.92
CA LEU A 30 -21.62 5.16 6.04
C LEU A 30 -22.69 5.78 6.95
N LEU A 31 -22.65 7.10 7.17
CA LEU A 31 -23.73 7.83 7.87
C LEU A 31 -25.07 7.59 7.18
N PHE A 32 -25.15 7.84 5.87
CA PHE A 32 -26.37 7.64 5.10
C PHE A 32 -26.84 6.18 5.13
N LEU A 33 -25.94 5.21 4.94
CA LEU A 33 -26.26 3.78 4.97
C LEU A 33 -26.67 3.31 6.37
N SER A 34 -26.04 3.81 7.43
CA SER A 34 -26.37 3.51 8.82
C SER A 34 -27.78 3.97 9.16
N GLU A 35 -28.14 5.19 8.75
CA GLU A 35 -29.48 5.73 8.96
C GLU A 35 -30.53 4.93 8.21
N LEU A 36 -30.27 4.59 6.93
CA LEU A 36 -31.20 3.79 6.12
C LEU A 36 -31.40 2.37 6.68
N ALA A 37 -30.33 1.73 7.18
CA ALA A 37 -30.35 0.36 7.71
C ALA A 37 -30.68 0.29 9.22
N GLN A 38 -30.83 1.44 9.88
CA GLN A 38 -31.01 1.57 11.34
C GLN A 38 -29.91 0.83 12.12
N THR A 39 -28.65 1.09 11.74
CA THR A 39 -27.45 0.46 12.32
C THR A 39 -26.43 1.52 12.74
N ASN A 40 -25.38 1.11 13.45
CA ASN A 40 -24.28 1.99 13.89
C ASN A 40 -23.00 1.75 13.08
N TRP A 41 -23.09 1.43 11.80
CA TRP A 41 -21.92 1.14 10.96
C TRP A 41 -20.92 2.30 10.89
N VAL A 42 -21.41 3.54 10.99
CA VAL A 42 -20.57 4.74 11.00
C VAL A 42 -19.60 4.82 12.20
N GLU A 43 -19.91 4.15 13.29
CA GLU A 43 -19.07 4.12 14.49
C GLU A 43 -17.90 3.12 14.36
N SER A 44 -17.88 2.31 13.29
CA SER A 44 -16.81 1.35 13.05
C SER A 44 -15.64 1.99 12.31
N ASP A 45 -14.52 2.16 12.98
CA ASP A 45 -13.27 2.64 12.39
C ASP A 45 -12.81 1.74 11.24
N PHE A 46 -12.98 0.41 11.38
CA PHE A 46 -12.66 -0.53 10.32
C PHE A 46 -13.51 -0.31 9.07
N LEU A 47 -14.83 -0.12 9.20
CA LEU A 47 -15.69 0.10 8.05
C LEU A 47 -15.38 1.42 7.36
N ASN A 48 -15.09 2.50 8.11
CA ASN A 48 -14.65 3.77 7.57
C ASN A 48 -13.38 3.61 6.74
N PHE A 49 -12.38 2.94 7.30
CA PHE A 49 -11.12 2.65 6.62
C PHE A 49 -11.35 1.74 5.38
N ALA A 50 -12.15 0.67 5.53
CA ALA A 50 -12.44 -0.28 4.45
C ALA A 50 -13.13 0.38 3.26
N VAL A 51 -14.09 1.29 3.49
CA VAL A 51 -14.71 2.08 2.42
C VAL A 51 -13.67 2.92 1.70
N GLY A 52 -12.82 3.62 2.45
CA GLY A 52 -11.76 4.45 1.88
C GLY A 52 -10.79 3.67 0.99
N ILE A 53 -10.26 2.57 1.51
CA ILE A 53 -9.35 1.68 0.76
C ILE A 53 -10.05 1.08 -0.46
N THR A 54 -11.29 0.59 -0.31
CA THR A 54 -12.03 -0.06 -1.40
C THR A 54 -12.30 0.91 -2.55
N VAL A 55 -12.82 2.10 -2.27
CA VAL A 55 -13.09 3.13 -3.29
C VAL A 55 -11.80 3.53 -4.00
N SER A 56 -10.72 3.75 -3.25
CA SER A 56 -9.42 4.13 -3.78
C SER A 56 -8.81 3.03 -4.66
N ALA A 57 -8.82 1.78 -4.18
CA ALA A 57 -8.27 0.64 -4.91
C ALA A 57 -9.06 0.34 -6.18
N LEU A 58 -10.39 0.34 -6.13
CA LEU A 58 -11.24 0.13 -7.31
C LEU A 58 -11.02 1.22 -8.35
N THR A 59 -10.93 2.48 -7.93
CA THR A 59 -10.62 3.61 -8.83
C THR A 59 -9.27 3.40 -9.51
N ALA A 60 -8.24 3.03 -8.74
CA ALA A 60 -6.91 2.79 -9.25
C ALA A 60 -6.88 1.59 -10.22
N LEU A 61 -7.53 0.48 -9.88
CA LEU A 61 -7.65 -0.71 -10.73
C LEU A 61 -8.30 -0.39 -12.08
N ILE A 62 -9.35 0.42 -12.08
CA ILE A 62 -10.05 0.83 -13.32
C ILE A 62 -9.15 1.72 -14.17
N LEU A 63 -8.54 2.75 -13.56
CA LEU A 63 -7.76 3.76 -14.30
C LEU A 63 -6.40 3.23 -14.78
N PHE A 64 -5.77 2.32 -14.02
CA PHE A 64 -4.45 1.74 -14.35
C PHE A 64 -4.52 0.28 -14.82
N ARG A 65 -5.71 -0.19 -15.25
CA ARG A 65 -5.91 -1.56 -15.75
C ARG A 65 -4.97 -1.97 -16.87
N LYS A 66 -4.58 -1.02 -17.73
CA LYS A 66 -3.68 -1.26 -18.85
C LYS A 66 -2.25 -1.52 -18.35
N GLU A 67 -1.75 -0.64 -17.48
CA GLU A 67 -0.43 -0.74 -16.87
C GLU A 67 -0.29 -2.02 -16.02
N LEU A 68 -1.32 -2.35 -15.26
CA LEU A 68 -1.38 -3.61 -14.50
C LEU A 68 -1.30 -4.82 -15.44
N ARG A 69 -2.09 -4.84 -16.52
CA ARG A 69 -2.06 -5.93 -17.50
C ARG A 69 -0.71 -6.05 -18.19
N GLU A 70 -0.09 -4.94 -18.58
CA GLU A 70 1.22 -4.92 -19.21
C GLU A 70 2.31 -5.42 -18.26
N SER A 71 2.21 -5.14 -16.96
CA SER A 71 3.18 -5.58 -15.96
C SER A 71 3.20 -7.09 -15.74
N PHE A 72 2.15 -7.84 -16.10
CA PHE A 72 2.19 -9.31 -16.18
C PHE A 72 3.19 -9.81 -17.22
N GLY A 73 3.54 -8.97 -18.20
CA GLY A 73 4.56 -9.30 -19.20
C GLY A 73 5.92 -9.68 -18.58
N TYR A 74 6.22 -9.17 -17.40
CA TYR A 74 7.42 -9.51 -16.64
C TYR A 74 7.58 -11.03 -16.45
N PHE A 75 6.49 -11.75 -16.23
CA PHE A 75 6.52 -13.19 -15.97
C PHE A 75 6.55 -14.07 -17.23
N LYS A 76 6.45 -13.50 -18.43
CA LYS A 76 6.38 -14.29 -19.69
C LYS A 76 7.71 -14.98 -20.03
N GLU A 77 8.85 -14.33 -19.75
CA GLU A 77 10.17 -14.89 -19.99
C GLU A 77 10.81 -15.29 -18.66
N HIS A 78 11.42 -16.47 -18.61
CA HIS A 78 12.07 -16.99 -17.41
C HIS A 78 11.18 -16.95 -16.16
N SER A 79 9.89 -17.25 -16.33
CA SER A 79 8.85 -17.12 -15.28
C SER A 79 9.21 -17.81 -13.98
N LEU A 80 9.82 -19.01 -14.05
CA LEU A 80 10.23 -19.76 -12.85
C LEU A 80 11.20 -18.96 -11.99
N TRP A 81 12.25 -18.40 -12.56
CA TRP A 81 13.25 -17.63 -11.80
C TRP A 81 12.66 -16.34 -11.23
N LYS A 82 11.76 -15.70 -11.96
CA LYS A 82 11.08 -14.49 -11.51
C LYS A 82 10.11 -14.79 -10.37
N ILE A 83 9.38 -15.90 -10.42
CA ILE A 83 8.53 -16.36 -9.31
C ILE A 83 9.38 -16.74 -8.10
N LEU A 84 10.49 -17.48 -8.31
CA LEU A 84 11.41 -17.86 -7.23
C LEU A 84 12.14 -16.66 -6.59
N SER A 85 12.19 -15.51 -7.27
CA SER A 85 12.72 -14.28 -6.67
C SER A 85 11.78 -13.66 -5.62
N LEU A 86 10.47 -13.96 -5.64
CA LEU A 86 9.52 -13.48 -4.62
C LEU A 86 9.91 -13.93 -3.20
N PRO A 87 10.13 -15.24 -2.92
CA PRO A 87 10.56 -15.65 -1.58
C PRO A 87 11.92 -15.10 -1.18
N LEU A 88 12.82 -14.82 -2.12
CA LEU A 88 14.11 -14.18 -1.79
C LEU A 88 13.92 -12.72 -1.36
N TRP A 89 13.10 -11.96 -2.08
CA TRP A 89 12.73 -10.61 -1.68
C TRP A 89 11.96 -10.60 -0.36
N MET A 90 11.05 -11.56 -0.17
CA MET A 90 10.33 -11.74 1.10
C MET A 90 11.27 -12.00 2.27
N ALA A 91 12.23 -12.91 2.10
CA ALA A 91 13.25 -13.19 3.12
C ALA A 91 14.08 -11.92 3.46
N ALA A 92 14.42 -11.11 2.44
CA ALA A 92 15.12 -9.84 2.66
C ALA A 92 14.26 -8.83 3.46
N ILE A 93 12.97 -8.72 3.15
CA ILE A 93 12.03 -7.85 3.88
C ILE A 93 11.93 -8.32 5.33
N LEU A 94 11.64 -9.59 5.58
CA LEU A 94 11.51 -10.15 6.93
C LEU A 94 12.79 -9.98 7.77
N LEU A 95 13.95 -10.16 7.14
CA LEU A 95 15.25 -9.94 7.80
C LEU A 95 15.40 -8.47 8.23
N VAL A 96 15.12 -7.55 7.33
CA VAL A 96 15.27 -6.11 7.59
C VAL A 96 14.25 -5.64 8.62
N GLU A 97 13.01 -6.11 8.55
CA GLU A 97 11.96 -5.81 9.53
C GLU A 97 12.33 -6.36 10.92
N SER A 98 12.88 -7.58 10.99
CA SER A 98 13.36 -8.16 12.25
C SER A 98 14.52 -7.36 12.86
N LEU A 99 15.47 -6.89 12.04
CA LEU A 99 16.55 -6.01 12.49
C LEU A 99 16.02 -4.64 12.95
N ALA A 100 15.10 -4.05 12.18
CA ALA A 100 14.45 -2.79 12.52
C ALA A 100 13.68 -2.90 13.85
N GLN A 101 12.94 -4.00 14.06
CA GLN A 101 12.25 -4.27 15.33
C GLN A 101 13.24 -4.43 16.49
N GLY A 102 14.42 -5.00 16.24
CA GLY A 102 15.50 -5.08 17.24
C GLY A 102 16.02 -3.71 17.68
N ILE A 103 16.05 -2.73 16.76
CA ILE A 103 16.45 -1.33 17.03
C ILE A 103 15.30 -0.55 17.68
N TYR A 104 14.08 -0.72 17.20
CA TYR A 104 12.88 -0.05 17.73
C TYR A 104 12.63 -0.41 19.19
N GLY A 105 12.82 -1.66 19.55
CA GLY A 105 12.68 -2.22 20.89
C GLY A 105 11.79 -3.45 20.90
N LYS A 106 12.29 -4.53 21.50
CA LYS A 106 11.55 -5.79 21.59
C LYS A 106 10.29 -5.62 22.45
N GLY A 107 9.17 -6.06 21.92
CA GLY A 107 7.87 -6.00 22.60
C GLY A 107 7.15 -4.65 22.49
N LEU A 108 7.71 -3.67 21.79
CA LEU A 108 7.03 -2.44 21.43
C LEU A 108 6.34 -2.64 20.07
N ASN A 109 5.05 -2.29 20.00
CA ASN A 109 4.30 -2.24 18.74
C ASN A 109 4.11 -0.78 18.33
N PRO A 110 4.36 -0.43 17.05
CA PRO A 110 4.00 0.89 16.56
C PRO A 110 2.51 1.16 16.73
N GLU A 111 2.15 2.38 17.06
CA GLU A 111 0.74 2.76 17.27
C GLU A 111 -0.13 2.43 16.06
N ASN A 112 0.39 2.61 14.84
CA ASN A 112 -0.33 2.24 13.62
C ASN A 112 -0.63 0.73 13.56
N GLN A 113 0.34 -0.14 13.87
CA GLN A 113 0.12 -1.58 13.91
C GLN A 113 -0.83 -1.99 15.04
N ALA A 114 -0.70 -1.38 16.21
CA ALA A 114 -1.61 -1.62 17.33
C ALA A 114 -3.05 -1.22 16.98
N ALA A 115 -3.24 -0.06 16.35
CA ALA A 115 -4.56 0.40 15.89
C ALA A 115 -5.17 -0.56 14.85
N LEU A 116 -4.42 -0.98 13.83
CA LEU A 116 -4.89 -1.95 12.84
C LEU A 116 -5.23 -3.29 13.47
N SER A 117 -4.41 -3.77 14.40
CA SER A 117 -4.68 -5.00 15.15
C SER A 117 -5.97 -4.90 15.98
N GLU A 118 -6.18 -3.78 16.67
CA GLU A 118 -7.40 -3.57 17.45
C GLU A 118 -8.64 -3.50 16.57
N MET A 119 -8.58 -2.74 15.48
CA MET A 119 -9.66 -2.64 14.48
C MET A 119 -10.03 -4.01 13.89
N SER A 120 -9.05 -4.90 13.71
CA SER A 120 -9.26 -6.22 13.10
C SER A 120 -9.85 -7.27 14.05
N LYS A 121 -9.74 -7.11 15.37
CA LYS A 121 -10.18 -8.13 16.36
C LYS A 121 -11.66 -8.48 16.28
N GLN A 122 -12.50 -7.53 15.90
CA GLN A 122 -13.95 -7.71 15.83
C GLN A 122 -14.43 -8.07 14.42
N ILE A 123 -13.53 -8.16 13.46
CA ILE A 123 -13.84 -8.36 12.06
C ILE A 123 -13.37 -9.75 11.63
N PRO A 124 -14.18 -10.51 10.88
CA PRO A 124 -13.74 -11.80 10.35
C PRO A 124 -12.45 -11.67 9.55
N LEU A 125 -11.48 -12.53 9.82
CA LEU A 125 -10.12 -12.51 9.22
C LEU A 125 -10.13 -12.37 7.70
N PHE A 126 -11.13 -12.95 7.03
CA PHE A 126 -11.29 -12.82 5.58
C PHE A 126 -11.39 -11.36 5.12
N PHE A 127 -12.20 -10.54 5.80
CA PHE A 127 -12.34 -9.12 5.44
C PHE A 127 -11.09 -8.32 5.79
N THR A 128 -10.44 -8.64 6.90
CA THR A 128 -9.16 -8.04 7.27
C THR A 128 -8.10 -8.31 6.21
N ILE A 129 -7.95 -9.56 5.77
CA ILE A 129 -7.02 -9.94 4.70
C ILE A 129 -7.40 -9.23 3.40
N LEU A 130 -8.68 -9.17 3.04
CA LEU A 130 -9.12 -8.52 1.80
C LEU A 130 -8.76 -7.03 1.79
N ILE A 131 -9.03 -6.33 2.88
CA ILE A 131 -8.80 -4.86 2.97
C ILE A 131 -7.32 -4.55 3.17
N LEU A 132 -6.70 -5.09 4.23
CA LEU A 132 -5.33 -4.75 4.62
C LEU A 132 -4.28 -5.56 3.85
N GLY A 133 -4.56 -6.82 3.54
CA GLY A 133 -3.64 -7.72 2.86
C GLY A 133 -3.65 -7.61 1.34
N VAL A 134 -4.78 -7.17 0.73
CA VAL A 134 -4.94 -7.17 -0.73
C VAL A 134 -5.18 -5.76 -1.28
N LEU A 135 -6.28 -5.10 -0.90
CA LEU A 135 -6.66 -3.82 -1.50
C LEU A 135 -5.73 -2.68 -1.08
N GLY A 136 -5.26 -2.68 0.18
CA GLY A 136 -4.24 -1.73 0.66
C GLY A 136 -2.97 -1.76 -0.20
N PRO A 137 -2.27 -2.89 -0.29
CA PRO A 137 -1.10 -3.02 -1.16
C PRO A 137 -1.33 -2.62 -2.62
N ILE A 138 -2.49 -2.91 -3.21
CA ILE A 138 -2.80 -2.51 -4.59
C ILE A 138 -2.75 -0.99 -4.73
N ILE A 139 -3.51 -0.27 -3.90
CA ILE A 139 -3.56 1.19 -4.02
C ILE A 139 -2.22 1.84 -3.65
N GLU A 140 -1.55 1.32 -2.63
CA GLU A 140 -0.27 1.85 -2.19
C GLU A 140 0.83 1.67 -3.24
N GLU A 141 0.96 0.51 -3.87
CA GLU A 141 1.95 0.29 -4.91
C GLU A 141 1.65 1.11 -6.18
N ILE A 142 0.39 1.31 -6.53
CA ILE A 142 0.02 2.22 -7.63
C ILE A 142 0.44 3.65 -7.29
N ILE A 143 0.18 4.14 -6.08
CA ILE A 143 0.55 5.49 -5.67
C ILE A 143 2.08 5.62 -5.57
N PHE A 144 2.72 4.80 -4.75
CA PHE A 144 4.13 5.02 -4.41
C PHE A 144 5.08 4.55 -5.51
N ARG A 145 4.78 3.43 -6.22
CA ARG A 145 5.70 2.90 -7.24
C ARG A 145 5.34 3.37 -8.66
N HIS A 146 4.07 3.34 -9.03
CA HIS A 146 3.71 3.78 -10.38
C HIS A 146 3.66 5.31 -10.49
N ILE A 147 3.03 6.02 -9.56
CA ILE A 147 2.89 7.48 -9.63
C ILE A 147 4.17 8.16 -9.11
N PHE A 148 4.54 7.99 -7.83
CA PHE A 148 5.66 8.73 -7.28
C PHE A 148 7.01 8.23 -7.81
N LEU A 149 7.32 6.92 -7.73
CA LEU A 149 8.63 6.47 -8.17
C LEU A 149 8.78 6.52 -9.70
N ASN A 150 7.88 5.87 -10.42
CA ASN A 150 8.03 5.72 -11.87
C ASN A 150 7.87 7.04 -12.63
N ARG A 151 6.82 7.82 -12.35
CA ARG A 151 6.58 9.11 -13.03
C ARG A 151 7.60 10.17 -12.63
N LEU A 152 7.88 10.29 -11.33
CA LEU A 152 8.82 11.30 -10.84
C LEU A 152 10.26 11.05 -11.35
N SER A 153 10.65 9.77 -11.51
CA SER A 153 11.99 9.43 -12.02
C SER A 153 12.30 10.04 -13.40
N ASN A 154 11.27 10.32 -14.20
CA ASN A 154 11.44 10.97 -15.50
C ASN A 154 11.82 12.44 -15.41
N TYR A 155 11.61 13.07 -14.24
CA TYR A 155 11.88 14.50 -14.01
C TYR A 155 13.07 14.72 -13.10
N THR A 156 13.29 13.86 -12.10
CA THR A 156 14.28 14.06 -11.03
C THR A 156 15.40 13.03 -11.04
N GLY A 157 15.28 12.01 -11.90
CA GLY A 157 16.14 10.82 -11.85
C GLY A 157 15.68 9.79 -10.83
N THR A 158 16.17 8.56 -11.00
CA THR A 158 15.67 7.39 -10.23
C THR A 158 16.00 7.50 -8.75
N LEU A 159 17.19 7.99 -8.37
CA LEU A 159 17.59 8.08 -6.96
C LEU A 159 16.65 8.98 -6.15
N ILE A 160 16.42 10.20 -6.64
CA ILE A 160 15.52 11.16 -5.96
C ILE A 160 14.10 10.59 -5.89
N ALA A 161 13.62 9.98 -6.98
CA ALA A 161 12.29 9.37 -7.01
C ALA A 161 12.15 8.21 -6.01
N VAL A 162 13.17 7.38 -5.82
CA VAL A 162 13.20 6.32 -4.79
C VAL A 162 13.12 6.93 -3.40
N LEU A 163 13.95 7.93 -3.10
CA LEU A 163 13.95 8.59 -1.78
C LEU A 163 12.60 9.24 -1.47
N VAL A 164 12.02 9.95 -2.44
CA VAL A 164 10.69 10.58 -2.28
C VAL A 164 9.61 9.53 -2.09
N SER A 165 9.58 8.50 -2.93
CA SER A 165 8.56 7.42 -2.84
C SER A 165 8.66 6.68 -1.51
N THR A 166 9.87 6.31 -1.07
CA THR A 166 10.12 5.65 0.22
C THR A 166 9.74 6.56 1.37
N GLY A 167 10.18 7.82 1.34
CA GLY A 167 9.88 8.79 2.39
C GLY A 167 8.38 9.04 2.56
N LEU A 168 7.65 9.25 1.46
CA LEU A 168 6.20 9.45 1.50
C LEU A 168 5.46 8.21 2.01
N PHE A 169 5.85 7.01 1.55
CA PHE A 169 5.30 5.76 2.07
C PHE A 169 5.50 5.65 3.57
N THR A 170 6.73 5.89 4.03
CA THR A 170 7.09 5.82 5.46
C THR A 170 6.27 6.80 6.29
N VAL A 171 6.22 8.08 5.87
CA VAL A 171 5.47 9.13 6.59
C VAL A 171 3.98 8.80 6.72
N MET A 172 3.37 8.17 5.71
CA MET A 172 1.97 7.76 5.77
C MET A 172 1.69 6.65 6.80
N HIS A 173 2.73 5.92 7.23
CA HIS A 173 2.62 4.82 8.20
C HIS A 173 3.10 5.21 9.61
N MET A 174 3.76 6.38 9.75
CA MET A 174 4.27 6.84 11.04
C MET A 174 3.22 7.57 11.87
N GLN A 175 3.19 7.29 13.15
CA GLN A 175 2.50 8.09 14.16
C GLN A 175 3.50 8.89 15.00
N GLN A 176 4.73 8.39 15.14
CA GLN A 176 5.83 9.04 15.86
C GLN A 176 7.15 8.91 15.07
N PRO A 177 8.13 9.81 15.28
CA PRO A 177 9.37 9.81 14.50
C PRO A 177 10.16 8.51 14.54
N MET A 178 10.10 7.75 15.63
CA MET A 178 10.80 6.48 15.77
C MET A 178 10.28 5.40 14.84
N ASP A 179 9.02 5.48 14.41
CA ASP A 179 8.41 4.55 13.46
C ASP A 179 9.11 4.54 12.10
N PHE A 180 9.89 5.59 11.80
CA PHE A 180 10.75 5.64 10.62
C PHE A 180 11.68 4.43 10.52
N VAL A 181 12.23 3.99 11.65
CA VAL A 181 13.14 2.83 11.71
C VAL A 181 12.47 1.55 11.26
N LEU A 182 11.16 1.41 11.52
CA LEU A 182 10.39 0.21 11.15
C LEU A 182 9.93 0.23 9.70
N TYR A 183 9.38 1.36 9.23
CA TYR A 183 8.72 1.40 7.93
C TYR A 183 9.65 1.73 6.76
N ALA A 184 10.67 2.59 6.96
CA ALA A 184 11.53 3.03 5.87
C ALA A 184 12.34 1.89 5.21
N PRO A 185 12.90 0.93 5.95
CA PRO A 185 13.68 -0.15 5.34
C PRO A 185 12.82 -1.09 4.47
N GLY A 186 11.62 -1.49 4.94
CA GLY A 186 10.67 -2.29 4.15
C GLY A 186 10.20 -1.54 2.91
N ALA A 187 9.83 -0.26 3.05
CA ALA A 187 9.46 0.59 1.93
C ALA A 187 10.59 0.73 0.88
N MET A 188 11.83 0.85 1.33
CA MET A 188 13.00 0.88 0.44
C MET A 188 13.16 -0.44 -0.33
N LEU A 189 13.03 -1.58 0.34
CA LEU A 189 13.13 -2.89 -0.32
C LEU A 189 12.02 -3.10 -1.35
N LEU A 190 10.78 -2.68 -1.08
CA LEU A 190 9.71 -2.70 -2.08
C LEU A 190 10.03 -1.81 -3.29
N ALA A 191 10.61 -0.62 -3.08
CA ALA A 191 11.05 0.24 -4.18
C ALA A 191 12.17 -0.41 -5.02
N LEU A 192 13.15 -1.05 -4.37
CA LEU A 192 14.23 -1.77 -5.05
C LEU A 192 13.70 -3.02 -5.78
N ALA A 193 12.77 -3.77 -5.19
CA ALA A 193 12.10 -4.89 -5.82
C ALA A 193 11.34 -4.46 -7.09
N TYR A 194 10.64 -3.32 -7.03
CA TYR A 194 9.98 -2.73 -8.20
C TYR A 194 10.97 -2.39 -9.31
N LEU A 195 12.10 -1.78 -8.99
CA LEU A 195 13.13 -1.43 -9.99
C LEU A 195 13.80 -2.67 -10.58
N SER A 196 14.15 -3.66 -9.74
CA SER A 196 14.80 -4.90 -10.18
C SER A 196 13.90 -5.79 -11.03
N SER A 197 12.58 -5.71 -10.83
CA SER A 197 11.58 -6.43 -11.61
C SER A 197 11.18 -5.71 -12.91
N GLN A 198 12.07 -4.89 -13.48
CA GLN A 198 11.78 -4.09 -14.68
C GLN A 198 10.55 -3.18 -14.52
N ARG A 199 10.34 -2.67 -13.31
CA ARG A 199 9.19 -1.86 -12.91
C ARG A 199 7.86 -2.61 -13.04
N SER A 200 7.85 -3.92 -12.80
CA SER A 200 6.63 -4.72 -12.77
C SER A 200 5.78 -4.37 -11.55
N LEU A 201 4.67 -3.70 -11.80
CA LEU A 201 3.72 -3.32 -10.75
C LEU A 201 3.09 -4.55 -10.08
N ILE A 202 2.75 -5.57 -10.87
CA ILE A 202 2.19 -6.82 -10.33
C ILE A 202 3.18 -7.56 -9.43
N PHE A 203 4.50 -7.56 -9.77
CA PHE A 203 5.52 -8.21 -8.95
C PHE A 203 5.55 -7.59 -7.54
N VAL A 204 5.66 -6.26 -7.46
CA VAL A 204 5.75 -5.58 -6.17
C VAL A 204 4.43 -5.62 -5.40
N ILE A 205 3.27 -5.55 -6.08
CA ILE A 205 1.96 -5.76 -5.44
C ILE A 205 1.90 -7.14 -4.79
N CYS A 206 2.27 -8.21 -5.51
CA CYS A 206 2.28 -9.57 -4.96
C CYS A 206 3.23 -9.69 -3.76
N LEU A 207 4.42 -9.09 -3.83
CA LEU A 207 5.38 -9.09 -2.74
C LEU A 207 4.84 -8.38 -1.50
N HIS A 208 4.23 -7.21 -1.67
CA HIS A 208 3.62 -6.43 -0.59
C HIS A 208 2.40 -7.14 0.02
N MET A 209 1.53 -7.73 -0.82
CA MET A 209 0.42 -8.56 -0.35
C MET A 209 0.92 -9.71 0.53
N LEU A 210 1.97 -10.41 0.10
CA LEU A 210 2.55 -11.50 0.88
C LEU A 210 3.05 -11.00 2.24
N ASN A 211 3.74 -9.86 2.27
CA ASN A 211 4.21 -9.26 3.52
C ASN A 211 3.06 -8.95 4.47
N ASN A 212 2.05 -8.26 4.00
CA ASN A 212 0.91 -7.88 4.83
C ASN A 212 0.11 -9.12 5.30
N ILE A 213 -0.13 -10.10 4.43
CA ILE A 213 -0.85 -11.32 4.81
C ILE A 213 -0.06 -12.12 5.85
N LEU A 214 1.26 -12.25 5.71
CA LEU A 214 2.09 -12.91 6.72
C LEU A 214 2.04 -12.16 8.06
N GLY A 215 2.12 -10.84 8.04
CA GLY A 215 1.99 -10.02 9.25
C GLY A 215 0.60 -10.10 9.92
N LEU A 216 -0.47 -10.35 9.15
CA LEU A 216 -1.82 -10.54 9.70
C LEU A 216 -2.05 -11.95 10.29
N LEU A 217 -1.23 -12.93 9.90
CA LEU A 217 -1.33 -14.34 10.35
C LEU A 217 -0.32 -14.68 11.47
N SER A 218 0.65 -13.81 11.76
CA SER A 218 1.66 -13.99 12.81
C SER A 218 1.19 -13.43 14.15
#